data_f207a6c7da94e8f79ef2a4c730fba32f
#
_entry.id   f207a6c7da94e8f79ef2a4c730fba32f
#
_cell.length_a   1.000
_cell.length_b   1.000
_cell.length_c   1.000
_cell.angle_alpha   90.00
_cell.angle_beta   90.00
_cell.angle_gamma   90.00
#
_symmetry.space_group_name_H-M   'P 1'
#
loop_
_entity.id
_entity.type
_entity.pdbx_description
1 polymer ?
#
loop_
_entity_poly.entity_id
_entity_poly.type
_entity_poly.pdbx_seq_one_letter_code
_entity_poly.pdbx_strand_id
1 'polypeptide(L)'
;MSSTMAGVLPWGFTSSSNCVHTQQLGPSHHRTAPFSLGSNARAWYKIGMMNPVRNVVIVGGGTAGWLTAGVIAARHQGRIKADTFSVTLIESPNVPIIGVGEGTWPTLRSTLEKIGVSETDLFRHCDAAFKQGAKFAGWTTGAADDAYYHPLMLPQGFTQVNLAPHWLAGSNGQSFCDAVTPQGALCDDGLAPKMITTPEYQAVANYAYHLDAGKFAPFLQKHCTSKLGVRHVLADVQTVNQRENGDIESVTTQQAGVIAGDLFVDCTGFRSLLLGGALGVPFKDCNDVLFCDTALAMQVPYDTPDAPMASHTISTAHSAGWTWDIGLPTRRGTGYVYSSRHISDDEAEAELRRYVGPAAKGLTPRKISIRSGHRETFWKNNVVAVGLAAGFLEPLESSAIVLIELSAKLIAEQMPANRGVMDIIAARFNDVNQYRWGRIIDFLKLHYVLTRRPEKFWQDNLDPASIPARLQNLLHLWKYQPPWFFDEFDRIEEVFPAASYQYVLYGMGFRTEVAEADNDNTRTMAAGFLNEAMNLTKRLRAQLPSNRDLVKKIHDYGLQPI
;
A
#
# COMPACT_ATOMS: atom_id res chain seq x y z
N MET A 1 26.70 -29.36 16.32
CA MET A 1 26.21 -28.27 17.18
C MET A 1 25.27 -27.47 16.31
N SER A 2 23.97 -27.74 16.41
CA SER A 2 22.93 -27.22 15.56
C SER A 2 22.45 -25.87 16.11
N SER A 3 22.65 -24.80 15.36
CA SER A 3 22.05 -23.50 15.60
C SER A 3 20.83 -23.37 14.68
N THR A 4 19.66 -23.45 15.28
CA THR A 4 18.38 -23.15 14.65
C THR A 4 18.33 -21.67 14.28
N MET A 5 18.32 -21.37 12.98
CA MET A 5 18.01 -20.04 12.46
C MET A 5 16.52 -19.77 12.72
N ALA A 6 16.23 -18.74 13.50
CA ALA A 6 14.88 -18.21 13.64
C ALA A 6 14.45 -17.55 12.32
N GLY A 7 13.45 -18.13 11.66
CA GLY A 7 12.91 -17.62 10.41
C GLY A 7 12.20 -16.28 10.62
N VAL A 8 12.52 -15.33 9.77
CA VAL A 8 11.79 -14.07 9.59
C VAL A 8 10.43 -14.42 9.00
N LEU A 9 9.35 -14.21 9.74
CA LEU A 9 7.99 -14.36 9.24
C LEU A 9 7.69 -13.24 8.24
N PRO A 10 7.30 -13.58 6.98
CA PRO A 10 6.77 -12.59 6.07
C PRO A 10 5.35 -12.18 6.52
N TRP A 11 4.94 -11.00 6.20
CA TRP A 11 3.57 -10.53 6.30
C TRP A 11 2.64 -11.40 5.42
N GLY A 12 2.24 -12.55 5.95
CA GLY A 12 1.35 -13.48 5.30
C GLY A 12 0.74 -14.40 6.35
N PHE A 13 -0.56 -14.27 6.55
CA PHE A 13 -1.31 -15.17 7.42
C PHE A 13 -1.26 -16.59 6.88
N THR A 14 -0.63 -17.50 7.59
CA THR A 14 -0.76 -18.94 7.37
C THR A 14 -1.95 -19.44 8.19
N SER A 15 -2.91 -20.07 7.51
CA SER A 15 -3.98 -20.83 8.15
C SER A 15 -3.38 -22.01 8.93
N SER A 16 -3.59 -22.04 10.24
CA SER A 16 -3.26 -23.18 11.09
C SER A 16 -4.25 -24.32 10.81
N SER A 17 -3.75 -25.42 10.26
CA SER A 17 -4.48 -26.69 10.19
C SER A 17 -4.43 -27.35 11.57
N ASN A 18 -5.54 -27.40 12.28
CA ASN A 18 -5.68 -28.20 13.49
C ASN A 18 -5.71 -29.70 13.13
N CYS A 19 -4.73 -30.45 13.61
CA CYS A 19 -4.78 -31.91 13.64
C CYS A 19 -5.88 -32.36 14.62
N VAL A 20 -6.92 -32.99 14.09
CA VAL A 20 -7.91 -33.72 14.88
C VAL A 20 -7.44 -35.17 15.01
N HIS A 21 -7.28 -35.64 16.24
CA HIS A 21 -7.06 -37.05 16.56
C HIS A 21 -8.26 -37.89 16.12
N THR A 22 -8.04 -38.82 15.21
CA THR A 22 -9.01 -39.85 14.83
C THR A 22 -8.98 -40.98 15.86
N GLN A 23 -10.03 -41.11 16.65
CA GLN A 23 -10.37 -42.39 17.31
C GLN A 23 -11.12 -43.30 16.32
N GLN A 24 -10.62 -44.51 16.16
CA GLN A 24 -11.27 -45.57 15.38
C GLN A 24 -12.51 -46.08 16.11
N LEU A 25 -13.68 -45.95 15.50
CA LEU A 25 -14.88 -46.70 15.84
C LEU A 25 -15.24 -47.60 14.66
N GLY A 26 -15.52 -48.87 14.97
CA GLY A 26 -15.77 -49.95 14.04
C GLY A 26 -17.05 -49.80 13.20
N PRO A 27 -17.27 -50.67 12.18
CA PRO A 27 -18.27 -50.46 11.14
C PRO A 27 -19.67 -50.82 11.61
N SER A 28 -20.59 -49.89 11.64
CA SER A 28 -22.03 -50.13 11.70
C SER A 28 -22.64 -49.90 10.31
N HIS A 29 -23.22 -50.96 9.74
CA HIS A 29 -23.98 -50.89 8.50
C HIS A 29 -25.28 -50.10 8.69
N HIS A 30 -25.34 -48.86 8.20
CA HIS A 30 -26.60 -48.20 7.90
C HIS A 30 -26.69 -47.92 6.40
N ARG A 31 -27.68 -48.55 5.76
CA ARG A 31 -28.09 -48.29 4.38
C ARG A 31 -28.58 -46.85 4.31
N THR A 32 -27.84 -45.98 3.64
CA THR A 32 -28.32 -44.65 3.27
C THR A 32 -29.21 -44.74 2.04
N ALA A 33 -30.49 -44.41 2.20
CA ALA A 33 -31.38 -44.15 1.07
C ALA A 33 -30.87 -42.93 0.28
N PRO A 34 -31.01 -42.90 -1.05
CA PRO A 34 -30.59 -41.72 -1.82
C PRO A 34 -31.49 -40.52 -1.49
N PHE A 35 -30.90 -39.43 -1.01
CA PHE A 35 -31.56 -38.17 -0.84
C PHE A 35 -32.00 -37.65 -2.22
N SER A 36 -33.30 -37.75 -2.54
CA SER A 36 -33.87 -37.09 -3.70
C SER A 36 -34.04 -35.59 -3.37
N LEU A 37 -33.21 -34.74 -3.93
CA LEU A 37 -33.41 -33.28 -3.92
C LEU A 37 -34.76 -33.00 -4.61
N GLY A 38 -35.71 -32.41 -3.88
CA GLY A 38 -37.01 -32.02 -4.41
C GLY A 38 -36.88 -31.06 -5.62
N SER A 39 -37.91 -31.02 -6.45
CA SER A 39 -37.97 -30.22 -7.68
C SER A 39 -37.51 -28.75 -7.51
N ASN A 40 -37.77 -28.15 -6.36
CA ASN A 40 -37.32 -26.79 -6.03
C ASN A 40 -35.81 -26.69 -5.86
N ALA A 41 -35.13 -27.65 -5.23
CA ALA A 41 -33.68 -27.66 -5.09
C ALA A 41 -32.97 -27.81 -6.45
N ARG A 42 -33.54 -28.56 -7.39
CA ARG A 42 -33.07 -28.66 -8.77
C ARG A 42 -33.26 -27.36 -9.56
N ALA A 43 -34.33 -26.60 -9.29
CA ALA A 43 -34.55 -25.28 -9.87
C ALA A 43 -33.51 -24.26 -9.36
N TRP A 44 -33.25 -24.23 -8.06
CA TRP A 44 -32.17 -23.41 -7.48
C TRP A 44 -30.79 -23.75 -8.01
N TYR A 45 -30.48 -25.06 -8.19
CA TYR A 45 -29.22 -25.52 -8.77
C TYR A 45 -29.09 -25.14 -10.25
N LYS A 46 -30.19 -25.13 -11.03
CA LYS A 46 -30.19 -24.67 -12.43
C LYS A 46 -30.09 -23.15 -12.56
N ILE A 47 -30.70 -22.39 -11.66
CA ILE A 47 -30.60 -20.92 -11.64
C ILE A 47 -29.17 -20.47 -11.30
N GLY A 48 -28.46 -21.19 -10.40
CA GLY A 48 -27.06 -20.92 -10.06
C GLY A 48 -26.04 -21.22 -11.17
N MET A 49 -26.42 -21.95 -12.22
CA MET A 49 -25.54 -22.26 -13.37
C MET A 49 -25.68 -21.28 -14.54
N MET A 50 -26.60 -20.32 -14.49
CA MET A 50 -26.81 -19.36 -15.58
C MET A 50 -25.84 -18.17 -15.47
N ASN A 51 -25.06 -17.96 -16.50
CA ASN A 51 -24.09 -16.89 -16.73
C ASN A 51 -22.84 -16.91 -15.81
N PRO A 52 -21.93 -17.89 -15.98
CA PRO A 52 -20.66 -17.91 -15.27
C PRO A 52 -19.80 -16.71 -15.65
N VAL A 53 -19.05 -16.17 -14.68
CA VAL A 53 -18.03 -15.14 -14.96
C VAL A 53 -16.84 -15.79 -15.65
N ARG A 54 -16.64 -15.47 -16.91
CA ARG A 54 -15.55 -15.98 -17.77
C ARG A 54 -14.70 -14.87 -18.35
N ASN A 55 -15.30 -13.71 -18.62
CA ASN A 55 -14.66 -12.60 -19.33
C ASN A 55 -14.56 -11.40 -18.37
N VAL A 56 -13.36 -11.14 -17.89
CA VAL A 56 -13.05 -9.94 -17.10
C VAL A 56 -12.48 -8.88 -18.02
N VAL A 57 -13.10 -7.70 -18.05
CA VAL A 57 -12.67 -6.56 -18.85
C VAL A 57 -12.17 -5.46 -17.90
N ILE A 58 -10.91 -5.11 -18.01
CA ILE A 58 -10.27 -4.03 -17.25
C ILE A 58 -10.14 -2.83 -18.18
N VAL A 59 -10.66 -1.68 -17.75
CA VAL A 59 -10.58 -0.44 -18.52
C VAL A 59 -9.62 0.53 -17.84
N GLY A 60 -8.51 0.84 -18.53
CA GLY A 60 -7.43 1.70 -18.05
C GLY A 60 -6.08 0.99 -17.94
N GLY A 61 -5.06 1.47 -18.69
CA GLY A 61 -3.73 0.86 -18.83
C GLY A 61 -2.65 1.44 -17.90
N GLY A 62 -3.02 2.15 -16.84
CA GLY A 62 -2.06 2.59 -15.81
C GLY A 62 -1.63 1.47 -14.86
N THR A 63 -0.84 1.82 -13.83
CA THR A 63 -0.40 0.89 -12.77
C THR A 63 -1.56 0.08 -12.19
N ALA A 64 -2.69 0.71 -11.90
CA ALA A 64 -3.86 0.03 -11.32
C ALA A 64 -4.39 -1.07 -12.25
N GLY A 65 -4.54 -0.79 -13.53
CA GLY A 65 -5.05 -1.75 -14.52
C GLY A 65 -4.10 -2.94 -14.70
N TRP A 66 -2.82 -2.68 -14.96
CA TRP A 66 -1.86 -3.74 -15.23
C TRP A 66 -1.54 -4.59 -14.01
N LEU A 67 -1.44 -3.99 -12.81
CA LEU A 67 -1.25 -4.76 -11.58
C LEU A 67 -2.47 -5.63 -11.27
N THR A 68 -3.68 -5.10 -11.44
CA THR A 68 -4.93 -5.86 -11.28
C THR A 68 -5.03 -6.99 -12.29
N ALA A 69 -4.70 -6.72 -13.57
CA ALA A 69 -4.69 -7.75 -14.62
C ALA A 69 -3.70 -8.87 -14.28
N GLY A 70 -2.49 -8.53 -13.84
CA GLY A 70 -1.48 -9.50 -13.44
C GLY A 70 -1.92 -10.39 -12.29
N VAL A 71 -2.48 -9.80 -11.23
CA VAL A 71 -2.96 -10.53 -10.05
C VAL A 71 -4.11 -11.48 -10.41
N ILE A 72 -5.11 -11.00 -11.17
CA ILE A 72 -6.24 -11.84 -11.60
C ILE A 72 -5.78 -12.95 -12.53
N ALA A 73 -4.94 -12.64 -13.52
CA ALA A 73 -4.48 -13.62 -14.51
C ALA A 73 -3.60 -14.70 -13.88
N ALA A 74 -2.66 -14.33 -12.99
CA ALA A 74 -1.82 -15.30 -12.28
C ALA A 74 -2.66 -16.25 -11.42
N ARG A 75 -3.65 -15.73 -10.68
CA ARG A 75 -4.56 -16.55 -9.86
C ARG A 75 -5.39 -17.53 -10.67
N HIS A 76 -5.79 -17.16 -11.88
CA HIS A 76 -6.66 -17.96 -12.76
C HIS A 76 -5.94 -18.55 -13.98
N GLN A 77 -4.60 -18.63 -13.96
CA GLN A 77 -3.80 -19.06 -15.10
C GLN A 77 -4.19 -20.44 -15.67
N GLY A 78 -4.56 -21.41 -14.80
CA GLY A 78 -5.05 -22.72 -15.24
C GLY A 78 -6.33 -22.63 -16.10
N ARG A 79 -7.25 -21.72 -15.73
CA ARG A 79 -8.49 -21.46 -16.49
C ARG A 79 -8.23 -20.72 -17.79
N ILE A 80 -7.25 -19.79 -17.79
CA ILE A 80 -6.84 -19.07 -19.01
C ILE A 80 -6.22 -20.06 -20.00
N LYS A 81 -5.30 -20.91 -19.54
CA LYS A 81 -4.68 -21.95 -20.41
C LYS A 81 -5.70 -22.96 -20.95
N ALA A 82 -6.78 -23.22 -20.21
CA ALA A 82 -7.87 -24.09 -20.64
C ALA A 82 -8.95 -23.39 -21.49
N ASP A 83 -8.75 -22.11 -21.83
CA ASP A 83 -9.69 -21.25 -22.57
C ASP A 83 -11.10 -21.17 -21.94
N THR A 84 -11.18 -21.22 -20.61
CA THR A 84 -12.43 -21.14 -19.85
C THR A 84 -12.58 -19.83 -19.07
N PHE A 85 -11.57 -18.95 -19.15
CA PHE A 85 -11.52 -17.66 -18.50
C PHE A 85 -10.60 -16.70 -19.27
N SER A 86 -10.98 -15.46 -19.42
CA SER A 86 -10.17 -14.45 -20.10
C SER A 86 -10.06 -13.16 -19.27
N VAL A 87 -8.91 -12.50 -19.40
CA VAL A 87 -8.66 -11.15 -18.89
C VAL A 87 -8.28 -10.28 -20.06
N THR A 88 -9.09 -9.27 -20.34
CA THR A 88 -8.84 -8.28 -21.40
C THR A 88 -8.62 -6.93 -20.74
N LEU A 89 -7.53 -6.24 -21.09
CA LEU A 89 -7.27 -4.87 -20.66
C LEU A 89 -7.35 -3.92 -21.85
N ILE A 90 -8.19 -2.89 -21.71
CA ILE A 90 -8.37 -1.82 -22.70
C ILE A 90 -7.59 -0.61 -22.21
N GLU A 91 -6.66 -0.15 -23.03
CA GLU A 91 -5.80 1.00 -22.74
C GLU A 91 -6.00 2.07 -23.81
N SER A 92 -6.21 3.32 -23.41
CA SER A 92 -6.29 4.45 -24.33
C SER A 92 -4.89 4.82 -24.84
N PRO A 93 -4.70 4.96 -26.16
CA PRO A 93 -3.43 5.47 -26.70
C PRO A 93 -3.21 6.97 -26.40
N ASN A 94 -4.24 7.69 -25.96
CA ASN A 94 -4.27 9.14 -25.84
C ASN A 94 -4.17 9.65 -24.40
N VAL A 95 -4.23 8.75 -23.38
CA VAL A 95 -4.15 9.13 -21.96
C VAL A 95 -2.74 8.86 -21.45
N PRO A 96 -1.95 9.91 -21.13
CA PRO A 96 -0.60 9.71 -20.63
C PRO A 96 -0.63 9.14 -19.20
N ILE A 97 0.37 8.29 -18.89
CA ILE A 97 0.59 7.81 -17.52
C ILE A 97 1.09 8.98 -16.67
N ILE A 98 0.52 9.15 -15.48
CA ILE A 98 1.00 10.13 -14.51
C ILE A 98 2.28 9.56 -13.89
N GLY A 99 3.44 9.84 -14.49
CA GLY A 99 4.74 9.34 -14.04
C GLY A 99 5.37 10.27 -13.00
N VAL A 100 5.26 9.93 -11.73
CA VAL A 100 6.06 10.47 -10.62
C VAL A 100 6.86 9.34 -9.98
N GLY A 101 7.84 9.65 -9.14
CA GLY A 101 8.45 8.63 -8.30
C GLY A 101 7.43 8.18 -7.24
N GLU A 102 7.22 6.89 -7.10
CA GLU A 102 6.27 6.32 -6.14
C GLU A 102 6.97 5.45 -5.10
N GLY A 103 6.50 5.54 -3.86
CA GLY A 103 6.83 4.59 -2.81
C GLY A 103 5.81 3.45 -2.76
N THR A 104 6.27 2.28 -2.34
CA THR A 104 5.42 1.09 -2.18
C THR A 104 5.43 0.59 -0.74
N TRP A 105 4.69 -0.48 -0.50
CA TRP A 105 4.68 -1.21 0.76
C TRP A 105 5.36 -2.58 0.61
N PRO A 106 5.77 -3.23 1.73
CA PRO A 106 6.41 -4.55 1.68
C PRO A 106 5.57 -5.64 1.00
N THR A 107 4.25 -5.49 0.98
CA THR A 107 3.29 -6.40 0.33
C THR A 107 3.54 -6.54 -1.16
N LEU A 108 4.04 -5.49 -1.82
CA LEU A 108 4.32 -5.52 -3.26
C LEU A 108 5.34 -6.61 -3.63
N ARG A 109 6.30 -6.91 -2.76
CA ARG A 109 7.25 -8.02 -2.97
C ARG A 109 6.52 -9.33 -3.20
N SER A 110 5.63 -9.70 -2.28
CA SER A 110 4.87 -10.96 -2.41
C SER A 110 3.87 -10.93 -3.58
N THR A 111 3.37 -9.77 -3.96
CA THR A 111 2.50 -9.62 -5.12
C THR A 111 3.27 -9.86 -6.41
N LEU A 112 4.44 -9.23 -6.58
CA LEU A 112 5.30 -9.40 -7.75
C LEU A 112 5.83 -10.84 -7.86
N GLU A 113 6.28 -11.44 -6.77
CA GLU A 113 6.68 -12.84 -6.70
C GLU A 113 5.57 -13.78 -7.17
N LYS A 114 4.34 -13.61 -6.65
CA LYS A 114 3.17 -14.43 -7.02
C LYS A 114 2.75 -14.30 -8.47
N ILE A 115 2.92 -13.13 -9.07
CA ILE A 115 2.65 -12.97 -10.51
C ILE A 115 3.83 -13.38 -11.38
N GLY A 116 4.94 -13.83 -10.79
CA GLY A 116 6.12 -14.37 -11.49
C GLY A 116 7.05 -13.31 -12.07
N VAL A 117 7.10 -12.11 -11.49
CA VAL A 117 8.06 -11.05 -11.85
C VAL A 117 9.39 -11.32 -11.17
N SER A 118 10.50 -11.19 -11.89
CA SER A 118 11.85 -11.20 -11.30
C SER A 118 12.13 -9.86 -10.61
N GLU A 119 12.66 -9.92 -9.37
CA GLU A 119 13.04 -8.71 -8.66
C GLU A 119 14.19 -7.98 -9.37
N THR A 120 15.12 -8.73 -9.96
CA THR A 120 16.21 -8.19 -10.81
C THR A 120 15.65 -7.40 -11.98
N ASP A 121 14.64 -7.93 -12.67
CA ASP A 121 14.03 -7.25 -13.81
C ASP A 121 13.26 -5.99 -13.37
N LEU A 122 12.63 -6.00 -12.19
CA LEU A 122 12.01 -4.81 -11.62
C LEU A 122 13.06 -3.69 -11.43
N PHE A 123 14.22 -4.00 -10.82
CA PHE A 123 15.28 -3.02 -10.64
C PHE A 123 15.80 -2.46 -11.97
N ARG A 124 16.03 -3.33 -12.93
CA ARG A 124 16.60 -2.96 -14.25
C ARG A 124 15.65 -2.13 -15.12
N HIS A 125 14.35 -2.35 -15.01
CA HIS A 125 13.38 -1.76 -15.94
C HIS A 125 12.51 -0.66 -15.35
N CYS A 126 12.43 -0.55 -14.01
CA CYS A 126 11.55 0.41 -13.36
C CYS A 126 12.29 1.49 -12.55
N ASP A 127 13.61 1.64 -12.72
CA ASP A 127 14.45 2.50 -11.88
C ASP A 127 14.16 2.27 -10.39
N ALA A 128 14.02 1.01 -10.00
CA ALA A 128 13.69 0.68 -8.63
C ALA A 128 14.86 0.90 -7.67
N ALA A 129 14.54 1.31 -6.44
CA ALA A 129 15.46 1.42 -5.32
C ALA A 129 14.78 0.89 -4.05
N PHE A 130 15.56 0.56 -3.02
CA PHE A 130 15.00 0.08 -1.76
C PHE A 130 14.41 1.22 -0.93
N LYS A 131 13.24 0.94 -0.32
CA LYS A 131 12.58 1.78 0.67
C LYS A 131 12.45 1.00 1.98
N GLN A 132 12.98 1.53 3.07
CA GLN A 132 12.96 0.89 4.39
C GLN A 132 12.09 1.62 5.41
N GLY A 133 11.40 2.69 5.00
CA GLY A 133 10.53 3.48 5.85
C GLY A 133 10.27 4.86 5.27
N ALA A 134 9.76 5.73 6.12
CA ALA A 134 9.62 7.15 5.88
C ALA A 134 10.24 7.95 7.05
N LYS A 135 10.99 9.00 6.72
CA LYS A 135 11.50 10.00 7.66
C LYS A 135 10.62 11.23 7.58
N PHE A 136 10.11 11.67 8.71
CA PHE A 136 9.28 12.86 8.84
C PHE A 136 10.12 13.96 9.50
N ALA A 137 10.48 14.98 8.74
CA ALA A 137 11.33 16.07 9.21
C ALA A 137 10.51 17.35 9.43
N GLY A 138 10.61 17.95 10.60
CA GLY A 138 9.95 19.21 10.95
C GLY A 138 8.44 19.10 11.21
N TRP A 139 7.89 17.92 11.43
CA TRP A 139 6.44 17.74 11.61
C TRP A 139 5.92 18.10 12.99
N THR A 140 6.76 17.97 14.01
CA THR A 140 6.34 18.20 15.40
C THR A 140 6.45 19.67 15.79
N THR A 141 7.62 20.28 15.58
CA THR A 141 7.93 21.65 16.01
C THR A 141 8.45 22.55 14.89
N GLY A 142 9.00 21.95 13.84
CA GLY A 142 9.72 22.63 12.78
C GLY A 142 11.18 22.96 13.11
N ALA A 143 11.71 22.49 14.25
CA ALA A 143 13.13 22.67 14.61
C ALA A 143 14.03 21.84 13.67
N ALA A 144 15.30 22.21 13.57
CA ALA A 144 16.24 21.57 12.64
C ALA A 144 16.54 20.09 12.97
N ASP A 145 16.42 19.71 14.24
CA ASP A 145 16.59 18.36 14.76
C ASP A 145 15.26 17.60 14.93
N ASP A 146 14.13 18.23 14.56
CA ASP A 146 12.81 17.63 14.63
C ASP A 146 12.65 16.60 13.50
N ALA A 147 12.84 15.34 13.82
CA ALA A 147 12.59 14.25 12.89
C ALA A 147 12.20 12.96 13.62
N TYR A 148 11.36 12.15 12.96
CA TYR A 148 11.06 10.80 13.40
C TYR A 148 10.96 9.85 12.20
N TYR A 149 11.01 8.55 12.50
CA TYR A 149 10.89 7.49 11.49
C TYR A 149 9.62 6.67 11.68
N HIS A 150 8.96 6.35 10.57
CA HIS A 150 8.05 5.22 10.47
C HIS A 150 8.75 4.12 9.65
N PRO A 151 9.43 3.16 10.31
CA PRO A 151 10.14 2.07 9.67
C PRO A 151 9.18 0.96 9.21
N LEU A 152 9.68 0.06 8.35
CA LEU A 152 8.91 -1.10 7.88
C LEU A 152 9.14 -2.36 8.73
N MET A 153 10.02 -2.31 9.72
CA MET A 153 10.22 -3.37 10.70
C MET A 153 9.34 -3.16 11.92
N LEU A 154 8.83 -4.25 12.46
CA LEU A 154 8.20 -4.25 13.79
C LEU A 154 9.24 -4.06 14.89
N PRO A 155 8.88 -3.54 16.06
CA PRO A 155 9.70 -3.60 17.26
C PRO A 155 10.17 -5.03 17.54
N GLN A 156 11.38 -5.20 18.06
CA GLN A 156 11.88 -6.51 18.45
C GLN A 156 10.94 -7.14 19.49
N GLY A 157 10.61 -8.43 19.33
CA GLY A 157 9.70 -9.13 20.23
C GLY A 157 8.27 -8.59 20.30
N PHE A 158 7.80 -7.84 19.29
CA PHE A 158 6.51 -7.13 19.27
C PHE A 158 5.29 -7.98 19.66
N THR A 159 5.28 -9.26 19.29
CA THR A 159 4.20 -10.19 19.63
C THR A 159 4.31 -10.79 21.04
N GLN A 160 5.40 -10.53 21.74
CA GLN A 160 5.71 -11.11 23.05
C GLN A 160 5.61 -10.09 24.19
N VAL A 161 6.05 -8.86 23.93
CA VAL A 161 6.01 -7.76 24.91
C VAL A 161 5.83 -6.42 24.22
N ASN A 162 5.02 -5.54 24.81
CA ASN A 162 4.92 -4.15 24.39
C ASN A 162 6.13 -3.38 24.92
N LEU A 163 7.02 -2.95 24.02
CA LEU A 163 8.23 -2.20 24.42
C LEU A 163 7.95 -0.74 24.78
N ALA A 164 6.80 -0.18 24.38
CA ALA A 164 6.51 1.24 24.55
C ALA A 164 6.49 1.68 26.04
N PRO A 165 5.85 0.95 26.99
CA PRO A 165 5.90 1.29 28.41
C PRO A 165 7.33 1.35 28.96
N HIS A 166 8.16 0.38 28.58
CA HIS A 166 9.55 0.27 29.06
C HIS A 166 10.44 1.37 28.50
N TRP A 167 10.25 1.73 27.21
CA TRP A 167 10.93 2.87 26.61
C TRP A 167 10.50 4.19 27.27
N LEU A 168 9.21 4.40 27.53
CA LEU A 168 8.69 5.59 28.20
C LEU A 168 9.28 5.76 29.62
N ALA A 169 9.52 4.65 30.32
CA ALA A 169 10.09 4.66 31.68
C ALA A 169 11.59 4.97 31.70
N GLY A 170 12.35 4.74 30.62
CA GLY A 170 13.81 4.84 30.65
C GLY A 170 14.50 5.11 29.31
N SER A 171 13.92 5.95 28.43
CA SER A 171 14.45 6.19 27.07
C SER A 171 15.82 6.88 27.01
N ASN A 172 16.26 7.54 28.06
CA ASN A 172 17.52 8.31 28.11
C ASN A 172 17.72 9.25 26.90
N GLY A 173 16.62 9.75 26.32
CA GLY A 173 16.65 10.62 25.14
C GLY A 173 16.76 9.90 23.79
N GLN A 174 16.82 8.56 23.76
CA GLN A 174 16.80 7.80 22.51
C GLN A 174 15.39 7.80 21.89
N SER A 175 15.30 7.95 20.55
CA SER A 175 14.02 7.86 19.85
C SER A 175 13.39 6.47 20.01
N PHE A 176 12.05 6.39 19.98
CA PHE A 176 11.37 5.09 20.07
C PHE A 176 11.82 4.16 18.93
N CYS A 177 11.89 4.65 17.70
CA CYS A 177 12.33 3.87 16.55
C CYS A 177 13.72 3.25 16.78
N ASP A 178 14.71 4.03 17.21
CA ASP A 178 16.08 3.55 17.37
C ASP A 178 16.25 2.61 18.58
N ALA A 179 15.38 2.75 19.57
CA ALA A 179 15.37 1.85 20.73
C ALA A 179 14.88 0.44 20.38
N VAL A 180 13.90 0.32 19.47
CA VAL A 180 13.17 -0.94 19.24
C VAL A 180 13.49 -1.64 17.92
N THR A 181 14.19 -0.96 16.98
CA THR A 181 14.51 -1.49 15.64
C THR A 181 15.80 -0.88 15.09
N PRO A 182 16.56 -1.60 14.24
CA PRO A 182 17.74 -1.05 13.59
C PRO A 182 17.41 -0.07 12.46
N GLN A 183 16.17 -0.01 11.99
CA GLN A 183 15.85 0.50 10.66
C GLN A 183 16.01 2.03 10.55
N GLY A 184 15.79 2.80 11.64
CA GLY A 184 16.07 4.23 11.67
C GLY A 184 17.55 4.53 11.36
N ALA A 185 18.45 3.85 12.08
CA ALA A 185 19.89 4.00 11.88
C ALA A 185 20.37 3.53 10.49
N LEU A 186 19.78 2.45 9.94
CA LEU A 186 20.10 1.99 8.58
C LEU A 186 19.68 3.03 7.53
N CYS A 187 18.55 3.68 7.74
CA CYS A 187 18.07 4.76 6.88
C CYS A 187 18.97 6.00 6.93
N ASP A 188 19.40 6.42 8.14
CA ASP A 188 20.30 7.58 8.31
C ASP A 188 21.67 7.34 7.66
N ASP A 189 22.19 6.11 7.70
CA ASP A 189 23.44 5.73 7.04
C ASP A 189 23.24 5.45 5.52
N GLY A 190 22.02 5.52 4.98
CA GLY A 190 21.73 5.24 3.57
C GLY A 190 22.02 3.79 3.15
N LEU A 191 21.92 2.83 4.09
CA LEU A 191 22.23 1.42 3.84
C LEU A 191 21.06 0.70 3.15
N ALA A 192 21.40 -0.37 2.43
CA ALA A 192 20.43 -1.27 1.79
C ALA A 192 19.90 -2.32 2.80
N PRO A 193 18.73 -2.94 2.55
CA PRO A 193 18.15 -3.93 3.47
C PRO A 193 18.72 -5.35 3.33
N LYS A 194 19.61 -5.58 2.38
CA LYS A 194 20.18 -6.90 2.03
C LYS A 194 21.53 -6.78 1.36
N MET A 195 22.20 -7.90 1.20
CA MET A 195 23.44 -8.02 0.43
C MET A 195 23.15 -8.53 -0.99
N ILE A 196 24.11 -8.39 -1.92
CA ILE A 196 23.97 -8.93 -3.29
C ILE A 196 23.83 -10.45 -3.32
N THR A 197 24.35 -11.14 -2.31
CA THR A 197 24.25 -12.60 -2.14
C THR A 197 22.91 -13.06 -1.56
N THR A 198 22.05 -12.12 -1.12
CA THR A 198 20.72 -12.43 -0.63
C THR A 198 19.78 -12.64 -1.82
N PRO A 199 19.04 -13.77 -1.90
CA PRO A 199 18.13 -14.04 -3.02
C PRO A 199 17.09 -12.98 -3.28
N GLU A 200 16.46 -13.01 -4.46
CA GLU A 200 15.30 -12.17 -4.80
C GLU A 200 14.26 -12.24 -3.68
N TYR A 201 13.58 -11.13 -3.40
CA TYR A 201 12.50 -10.99 -2.40
C TYR A 201 12.86 -11.30 -0.95
N GLN A 202 14.05 -11.84 -0.64
CA GLN A 202 14.56 -12.04 0.73
C GLN A 202 15.36 -10.83 1.21
N ALA A 203 15.44 -10.66 2.54
CA ALA A 203 16.21 -9.57 3.16
C ALA A 203 16.51 -9.85 4.63
N VAL A 204 17.44 -9.07 5.21
CA VAL A 204 17.74 -9.05 6.64
C VAL A 204 17.01 -7.92 7.38
N ALA A 205 16.61 -6.87 6.65
CA ALA A 205 15.71 -5.83 7.12
C ALA A 205 14.51 -5.72 6.17
N ASN A 206 13.32 -5.50 6.71
CA ASN A 206 12.11 -5.40 5.88
C ASN A 206 12.19 -4.20 4.92
N TYR A 207 11.67 -4.35 3.71
CA TYR A 207 11.74 -3.31 2.69
C TYR A 207 10.56 -3.33 1.73
N ALA A 208 10.40 -2.23 1.07
CA ALA A 208 9.57 -1.97 -0.09
C ALA A 208 10.41 -1.34 -1.20
N TYR A 209 9.79 -0.75 -2.20
CA TYR A 209 10.49 -0.10 -3.30
C TYR A 209 10.11 1.37 -3.42
N HIS A 210 11.06 2.17 -3.88
CA HIS A 210 10.80 3.36 -4.68
C HIS A 210 10.93 2.96 -6.14
N LEU A 211 10.06 3.46 -7.01
CA LEU A 211 10.08 3.14 -8.44
C LEU A 211 9.57 4.31 -9.29
N ASP A 212 9.92 4.27 -10.58
CA ASP A 212 9.37 5.19 -11.58
C ASP A 212 8.03 4.63 -12.09
N ALA A 213 6.93 5.29 -11.70
CA ALA A 213 5.57 4.90 -12.11
C ALA A 213 5.38 4.89 -13.64
N GLY A 214 6.07 5.78 -14.35
CA GLY A 214 6.04 5.83 -15.82
C GLY A 214 6.66 4.59 -16.49
N LYS A 215 7.58 3.91 -15.80
CA LYS A 215 8.23 2.68 -16.28
C LYS A 215 7.52 1.42 -15.77
N PHE A 216 6.88 1.48 -14.61
CA PHE A 216 6.30 0.32 -13.96
C PHE A 216 5.07 -0.24 -14.72
N ALA A 217 4.16 0.62 -15.20
CA ALA A 217 3.00 0.15 -15.95
C ALA A 217 3.39 -0.52 -17.29
N PRO A 218 4.27 0.03 -18.15
CA PRO A 218 4.77 -0.67 -19.34
C PRO A 218 5.51 -1.98 -19.04
N PHE A 219 6.25 -2.03 -17.94
CA PHE A 219 6.91 -3.25 -17.50
C PHE A 219 5.90 -4.36 -17.16
N LEU A 220 4.85 -4.04 -16.38
CA LEU A 220 3.77 -4.96 -16.06
C LEU A 220 2.97 -5.35 -17.32
N GLN A 221 2.71 -4.42 -18.24
CA GLN A 221 2.06 -4.70 -19.52
C GLN A 221 2.80 -5.82 -20.27
N LYS A 222 4.11 -5.65 -20.46
CA LYS A 222 4.94 -6.65 -21.14
C LYS A 222 4.87 -8.01 -20.44
N HIS A 223 4.97 -8.03 -19.11
CA HIS A 223 4.90 -9.25 -18.33
C HIS A 223 3.52 -9.92 -18.45
N CYS A 224 2.44 -9.19 -18.23
CA CYS A 224 1.08 -9.71 -18.24
C CYS A 224 0.67 -10.28 -19.61
N THR A 225 1.07 -9.59 -20.70
CA THR A 225 0.75 -10.04 -22.05
C THR A 225 1.58 -11.26 -22.46
N SER A 226 2.89 -11.26 -22.18
CA SER A 226 3.80 -12.32 -22.65
C SER A 226 3.81 -13.57 -21.78
N LYS A 227 3.51 -13.45 -20.46
CA LYS A 227 3.63 -14.55 -19.49
C LYS A 227 2.30 -15.03 -18.90
N LEU A 228 1.32 -14.14 -18.74
CA LEU A 228 0.08 -14.44 -18.04
C LEU A 228 -1.14 -14.59 -18.98
N GLY A 229 -0.99 -14.33 -20.27
CA GLY A 229 -2.06 -14.46 -21.26
C GLY A 229 -3.14 -13.36 -21.18
N VAL A 230 -2.80 -12.18 -20.62
CA VAL A 230 -3.69 -11.03 -20.64
C VAL A 230 -3.80 -10.49 -22.08
N ARG A 231 -5.03 -10.33 -22.57
CA ARG A 231 -5.30 -9.71 -23.86
C ARG A 231 -5.24 -8.19 -23.73
N HIS A 232 -4.32 -7.54 -24.42
CA HIS A 232 -4.20 -6.09 -24.50
C HIS A 232 -4.94 -5.54 -25.72
N VAL A 233 -5.78 -4.52 -25.51
CA VAL A 233 -6.50 -3.80 -26.56
C VAL A 233 -6.18 -2.31 -26.44
N LEU A 234 -5.48 -1.78 -27.42
CA LEU A 234 -5.16 -0.34 -27.50
C LEU A 234 -6.31 0.38 -28.21
N ALA A 235 -7.20 0.99 -27.41
CA ALA A 235 -8.41 1.63 -27.92
C ALA A 235 -9.02 2.63 -26.92
N ASP A 236 -9.63 3.69 -27.47
CA ASP A 236 -10.40 4.66 -26.70
C ASP A 236 -11.86 4.20 -26.52
N VAL A 237 -12.32 4.13 -25.26
CA VAL A 237 -13.72 3.85 -24.94
C VAL A 237 -14.56 5.08 -25.27
N GLN A 238 -15.54 4.91 -26.16
CA GLN A 238 -16.48 5.95 -26.57
C GLN A 238 -17.81 5.87 -25.81
N THR A 239 -18.35 4.65 -25.64
CA THR A 239 -19.65 4.44 -25.01
C THR A 239 -19.60 3.26 -24.07
N VAL A 240 -20.38 3.34 -22.99
CA VAL A 240 -20.64 2.26 -22.06
C VAL A 240 -22.08 1.79 -22.26
N ASN A 241 -22.25 0.54 -22.68
CA ASN A 241 -23.56 -0.03 -22.97
C ASN A 241 -24.08 -0.78 -21.74
N GLN A 242 -25.27 -0.40 -21.26
CA GLN A 242 -25.89 -1.00 -20.08
C GLN A 242 -27.09 -1.86 -20.47
N ARG A 243 -27.32 -2.91 -19.70
CA ARG A 243 -28.54 -3.72 -19.74
C ARG A 243 -29.66 -3.05 -18.94
N GLU A 244 -30.90 -3.51 -19.12
CA GLU A 244 -32.06 -3.01 -18.37
C GLU A 244 -31.91 -3.15 -16.85
N ASN A 245 -31.19 -4.18 -16.38
CA ASN A 245 -30.91 -4.40 -14.96
C ASN A 245 -29.80 -3.49 -14.38
N GLY A 246 -29.22 -2.62 -15.22
CA GLY A 246 -28.13 -1.71 -14.85
C GLY A 246 -26.74 -2.30 -14.89
N ASP A 247 -26.56 -3.57 -15.24
CA ASP A 247 -25.23 -4.16 -15.51
C ASP A 247 -24.63 -3.55 -16.76
N ILE A 248 -23.30 -3.42 -16.82
CA ILE A 248 -22.62 -3.11 -18.08
C ILE A 248 -22.58 -4.38 -18.93
N GLU A 249 -23.08 -4.28 -20.15
CA GLU A 249 -23.03 -5.33 -21.15
C GLU A 249 -21.71 -5.34 -21.90
N SER A 250 -21.28 -4.15 -22.32
CA SER A 250 -20.09 -3.97 -23.15
C SER A 250 -19.60 -2.52 -23.11
N VAL A 251 -18.40 -2.31 -23.60
CA VAL A 251 -17.90 -0.98 -23.96
C VAL A 251 -17.68 -0.92 -25.47
N THR A 252 -18.12 0.16 -26.10
CA THR A 252 -17.82 0.44 -27.50
C THR A 252 -16.56 1.27 -27.59
N THR A 253 -15.60 0.80 -28.37
CA THR A 253 -14.30 1.44 -28.54
C THR A 253 -14.15 1.98 -29.95
N GLN A 254 -13.32 3.02 -30.13
CA GLN A 254 -13.07 3.63 -31.43
C GLN A 254 -12.31 2.69 -32.38
N GLN A 255 -11.31 1.98 -31.86
CA GLN A 255 -10.37 1.21 -32.68
C GLN A 255 -10.67 -0.29 -32.74
N ALA A 256 -11.39 -0.84 -31.74
CA ALA A 256 -11.57 -2.29 -31.59
C ALA A 256 -13.05 -2.74 -31.55
N GLY A 257 -13.99 -1.82 -31.85
CA GLY A 257 -15.42 -2.12 -31.85
C GLY A 257 -15.97 -2.38 -30.43
N VAL A 258 -16.95 -3.30 -30.34
CA VAL A 258 -17.65 -3.62 -29.09
C VAL A 258 -16.90 -4.72 -28.34
N ILE A 259 -16.64 -4.50 -27.05
CA ILE A 259 -15.99 -5.47 -26.16
C ILE A 259 -16.96 -5.77 -25.02
N ALA A 260 -17.48 -6.99 -25.01
CA ALA A 260 -18.39 -7.49 -23.97
C ALA A 260 -17.62 -8.13 -22.82
N GLY A 261 -18.22 -8.10 -21.61
CA GLY A 261 -17.65 -8.70 -20.40
C GLY A 261 -18.71 -9.15 -19.42
N ASP A 262 -18.30 -10.05 -18.50
CA ASP A 262 -19.14 -10.52 -17.40
C ASP A 262 -18.88 -9.70 -16.15
N LEU A 263 -17.62 -9.29 -15.92
CA LEU A 263 -17.15 -8.40 -14.86
C LEU A 263 -16.27 -7.31 -15.47
N PHE A 264 -16.53 -6.06 -15.09
CA PHE A 264 -15.72 -4.93 -15.50
C PHE A 264 -14.95 -4.35 -14.31
N VAL A 265 -13.66 -4.05 -14.53
CA VAL A 265 -12.81 -3.37 -13.55
C VAL A 265 -12.52 -1.96 -14.08
N ASP A 266 -13.00 -0.96 -13.34
CA ASP A 266 -12.77 0.45 -13.66
C ASP A 266 -11.43 0.92 -13.10
N CYS A 267 -10.43 1.07 -13.97
CA CYS A 267 -9.11 1.64 -13.70
C CYS A 267 -8.88 2.94 -14.50
N THR A 268 -9.97 3.68 -14.82
CA THR A 268 -9.94 4.85 -15.71
C THR A 268 -9.51 6.15 -15.03
N GLY A 269 -8.81 6.04 -13.90
CA GLY A 269 -8.29 7.20 -13.18
C GLY A 269 -9.41 8.02 -12.54
N PHE A 270 -9.17 9.30 -12.29
CA PHE A 270 -10.14 10.20 -11.66
C PHE A 270 -11.47 10.32 -12.43
N ARG A 271 -11.49 9.97 -13.74
CA ARG A 271 -12.72 9.97 -14.53
C ARG A 271 -13.73 8.94 -14.03
N SER A 272 -13.26 7.79 -13.49
CA SER A 272 -14.10 6.68 -13.04
C SER A 272 -15.24 6.41 -14.04
N LEU A 273 -14.84 6.15 -15.28
CA LEU A 273 -15.74 6.12 -16.45
C LEU A 273 -16.91 5.16 -16.27
N LEU A 274 -16.67 4.00 -15.66
CA LEU A 274 -17.68 2.97 -15.49
C LEU A 274 -18.44 3.16 -14.18
N LEU A 275 -17.75 3.13 -13.03
CA LEU A 275 -18.41 3.16 -11.71
C LEU A 275 -19.00 4.54 -11.41
N GLY A 276 -18.21 5.60 -11.57
CA GLY A 276 -18.65 6.98 -11.33
C GLY A 276 -19.49 7.54 -12.46
N GLY A 277 -19.08 7.34 -13.72
CA GLY A 277 -19.74 7.85 -14.89
C GLY A 277 -21.02 7.09 -15.24
N ALA A 278 -20.89 5.85 -15.70
CA ALA A 278 -22.03 5.07 -16.18
C ALA A 278 -22.99 4.62 -15.06
N LEU A 279 -22.46 4.14 -13.91
CA LEU A 279 -23.30 3.69 -12.81
C LEU A 279 -23.67 4.77 -11.78
N GLY A 280 -23.14 6.00 -11.96
CA GLY A 280 -23.53 7.17 -11.14
C GLY A 280 -23.16 7.06 -9.66
N VAL A 281 -22.12 6.29 -9.28
CA VAL A 281 -21.71 6.18 -7.89
C VAL A 281 -21.08 7.48 -7.41
N PRO A 282 -21.60 8.12 -6.33
CA PRO A 282 -21.08 9.38 -5.83
C PRO A 282 -19.65 9.27 -5.31
N PHE A 283 -18.95 10.40 -5.27
CA PHE A 283 -17.64 10.54 -4.63
C PHE A 283 -17.80 11.23 -3.27
N LYS A 284 -17.29 10.58 -2.23
CA LYS A 284 -17.21 11.13 -0.88
C LYS A 284 -15.91 11.89 -0.75
N ASP A 285 -16.00 13.21 -0.65
CA ASP A 285 -14.89 14.11 -0.44
C ASP A 285 -14.42 14.04 1.02
N CYS A 286 -13.10 14.12 1.25
CA CYS A 286 -12.47 14.09 2.57
C CYS A 286 -11.55 15.30 2.81
N ASN A 287 -11.68 16.39 2.02
CA ASN A 287 -10.83 17.58 2.15
C ASN A 287 -11.09 18.39 3.42
N ASP A 288 -12.16 18.09 4.16
CA ASP A 288 -12.43 18.60 5.51
C ASP A 288 -11.63 17.87 6.60
N VAL A 289 -11.03 16.73 6.28
CA VAL A 289 -10.14 15.95 7.15
C VAL A 289 -8.67 16.09 6.68
N LEU A 290 -8.41 15.87 5.39
CA LEU A 290 -7.09 15.93 4.75
C LEU A 290 -7.03 17.17 3.85
N PHE A 291 -6.41 18.24 4.33
CA PHE A 291 -6.50 19.58 3.75
C PHE A 291 -5.67 19.79 2.48
N CYS A 292 -4.72 18.90 2.20
CA CYS A 292 -3.87 19.02 1.02
C CYS A 292 -4.66 18.69 -0.25
N ASP A 293 -4.77 19.65 -1.15
CA ASP A 293 -5.56 19.57 -2.39
C ASP A 293 -4.76 19.81 -3.67
N THR A 294 -3.47 20.11 -3.54
CA THR A 294 -2.60 20.41 -4.66
C THR A 294 -1.20 19.86 -4.43
N ALA A 295 -0.53 19.46 -5.51
CA ALA A 295 0.88 19.11 -5.48
C ALA A 295 1.65 19.73 -6.63
N LEU A 296 2.90 20.11 -6.37
CA LEU A 296 3.90 20.46 -7.37
C LEU A 296 4.96 19.35 -7.41
N ALA A 297 5.11 18.67 -8.54
CA ALA A 297 6.04 17.57 -8.71
C ALA A 297 7.23 17.97 -9.59
N MET A 298 8.44 17.59 -9.20
CA MET A 298 9.69 17.92 -9.88
C MET A 298 10.59 16.68 -9.98
N GLN A 299 11.18 16.45 -11.15
CA GLN A 299 12.20 15.43 -11.36
C GLN A 299 13.57 16.09 -11.21
N VAL A 300 14.28 15.78 -10.13
CA VAL A 300 15.53 16.47 -9.76
C VAL A 300 16.72 15.57 -10.10
N PRO A 301 17.61 15.96 -11.03
CA PRO A 301 18.82 15.19 -11.31
C PRO A 301 19.75 15.17 -10.11
N TYR A 302 20.58 14.13 -9.99
CA TYR A 302 21.70 14.13 -9.05
C TYR A 302 22.85 14.99 -9.59
N ASP A 303 23.60 15.61 -8.70
CA ASP A 303 24.79 16.42 -9.08
C ASP A 303 25.89 15.52 -9.68
N THR A 304 26.00 14.27 -9.19
CA THR A 304 26.94 13.26 -9.71
C THR A 304 26.25 11.90 -9.80
N PRO A 305 26.66 11.01 -10.71
CA PRO A 305 26.08 9.67 -10.84
C PRO A 305 26.18 8.81 -9.56
N ASP A 306 27.20 9.03 -8.75
CA ASP A 306 27.47 8.28 -7.52
C ASP A 306 26.94 9.00 -6.26
N ALA A 307 26.17 10.07 -6.41
CA ALA A 307 25.57 10.77 -5.27
C ALA A 307 24.79 9.79 -4.36
N PRO A 308 24.85 9.96 -3.02
CA PRO A 308 24.10 9.13 -2.08
C PRO A 308 22.62 9.06 -2.44
N MET A 309 22.03 7.89 -2.28
CA MET A 309 20.62 7.63 -2.55
C MET A 309 19.95 7.14 -1.27
N ALA A 310 19.02 7.93 -0.74
CA ALA A 310 18.28 7.57 0.46
C ALA A 310 17.55 6.21 0.28
N SER A 311 17.57 5.37 1.32
CA SER A 311 16.85 4.11 1.37
C SER A 311 15.48 4.23 2.07
N HIS A 312 14.93 5.45 2.10
CA HIS A 312 13.64 5.77 2.72
C HIS A 312 13.01 6.99 2.02
N THR A 313 11.72 7.15 2.14
CA THR A 313 11.05 8.40 1.74
C THR A 313 11.38 9.50 2.75
N ILE A 314 11.72 10.69 2.29
CA ILE A 314 11.88 11.86 3.16
C ILE A 314 10.62 12.73 2.99
N SER A 315 9.90 12.96 4.09
CA SER A 315 8.71 13.80 4.15
C SER A 315 9.01 15.02 5.01
N THR A 316 9.27 16.16 4.39
CA THR A 316 9.65 17.40 5.10
C THR A 316 8.47 18.35 5.20
N ALA A 317 8.10 18.75 6.41
CA ALA A 317 7.03 19.72 6.66
C ALA A 317 7.42 21.14 6.25
N HIS A 318 6.48 21.87 5.66
CA HIS A 318 6.58 23.28 5.28
C HIS A 318 5.44 24.10 5.89
N SER A 319 5.30 25.35 5.47
CA SER A 319 4.31 26.27 6.06
C SER A 319 2.86 25.80 5.90
N ALA A 320 2.52 25.15 4.77
CA ALA A 320 1.14 24.78 4.44
C ALA A 320 1.01 23.37 3.82
N GLY A 321 1.91 22.47 4.19
CA GLY A 321 1.96 21.11 3.66
C GLY A 321 3.34 20.48 3.86
N TRP A 322 3.73 19.56 2.96
CA TRP A 322 4.97 18.80 3.09
C TRP A 322 5.53 18.37 1.73
N THR A 323 6.86 18.28 1.63
CA THR A 323 7.51 17.70 0.45
C THR A 323 7.77 16.21 0.63
N TRP A 324 7.55 15.43 -0.43
CA TRP A 324 8.17 14.11 -0.56
C TRP A 324 9.48 14.21 -1.31
N ASP A 325 10.44 13.35 -0.96
CA ASP A 325 11.71 13.20 -1.66
C ASP A 325 12.08 11.72 -1.72
N ILE A 326 12.12 11.18 -2.94
CA ILE A 326 12.32 9.77 -3.22
C ILE A 326 13.57 9.60 -4.07
N GLY A 327 14.54 8.83 -3.56
CA GLY A 327 15.74 8.47 -4.31
C GLY A 327 15.47 7.35 -5.31
N LEU A 328 15.67 7.63 -6.60
CA LEU A 328 15.72 6.64 -7.68
C LEU A 328 17.15 6.55 -8.23
N PRO A 329 17.53 5.48 -8.94
CA PRO A 329 18.90 5.35 -9.47
C PRO A 329 19.35 6.52 -10.34
N THR A 330 18.46 7.09 -11.13
CA THR A 330 18.79 8.13 -12.14
C THR A 330 18.48 9.55 -11.69
N ARG A 331 17.60 9.75 -10.69
CA ARG A 331 17.10 11.04 -10.25
C ARG A 331 16.44 10.97 -8.88
N ARG A 332 16.12 12.11 -8.30
CA ARG A 332 15.17 12.21 -7.19
C ARG A 332 13.79 12.54 -7.75
N GLY A 333 12.76 11.89 -7.22
CA GLY A 333 11.37 12.30 -7.39
C GLY A 333 10.97 13.17 -6.21
N THR A 334 10.80 14.47 -6.43
CA THR A 334 10.52 15.42 -5.35
C THR A 334 9.24 16.20 -5.66
N GLY A 335 8.46 16.51 -4.64
CA GLY A 335 7.32 17.38 -4.84
C GLY A 335 6.73 17.86 -3.53
N TYR A 336 5.98 18.96 -3.61
CA TYR A 336 5.32 19.61 -2.47
C TYR A 336 3.81 19.40 -2.56
N VAL A 337 3.26 18.70 -1.55
CA VAL A 337 1.81 18.54 -1.33
C VAL A 337 1.37 19.63 -0.36
N TYR A 338 0.40 20.45 -0.75
CA TYR A 338 -0.01 21.60 0.06
C TYR A 338 -1.51 21.88 -0.02
N SER A 339 -1.97 22.69 0.90
CA SER A 339 -3.34 23.20 0.94
C SER A 339 -3.42 24.56 0.26
N SER A 340 -4.13 24.64 -0.87
CA SER A 340 -4.34 25.89 -1.60
C SER A 340 -5.15 26.94 -0.81
N ARG A 341 -5.79 26.52 0.29
CA ARG A 341 -6.45 27.44 1.23
C ARG A 341 -5.47 28.20 2.14
N HIS A 342 -4.23 27.71 2.27
CA HIS A 342 -3.26 28.22 3.23
C HIS A 342 -2.02 28.84 2.58
N ILE A 343 -1.77 28.57 1.30
CA ILE A 343 -0.63 29.13 0.56
C ILE A 343 -1.00 29.24 -0.93
N SER A 344 -0.47 30.25 -1.61
CA SER A 344 -0.60 30.39 -3.06
C SER A 344 0.32 29.40 -3.81
N ASP A 345 0.02 29.14 -5.08
CA ASP A 345 0.84 28.29 -5.94
C ASP A 345 2.28 28.83 -6.09
N ASP A 346 2.43 30.16 -6.22
CA ASP A 346 3.73 30.81 -6.41
C ASP A 346 4.60 30.69 -5.13
N GLU A 347 4.01 30.88 -3.96
CA GLU A 347 4.69 30.68 -2.67
C GLU A 347 5.06 29.22 -2.46
N ALA A 348 4.16 28.29 -2.81
CA ALA A 348 4.42 26.85 -2.74
C ALA A 348 5.56 26.44 -3.68
N GLU A 349 5.61 26.98 -4.90
CA GLU A 349 6.74 26.75 -5.81
C GLU A 349 8.05 27.33 -5.24
N ALA A 350 8.01 28.51 -4.63
CA ALA A 350 9.18 29.09 -4.00
C ALA A 350 9.71 28.24 -2.83
N GLU A 351 8.81 27.66 -2.00
CA GLU A 351 9.20 26.72 -0.93
C GLU A 351 9.81 25.45 -1.50
N LEU A 352 9.20 24.84 -2.53
CA LEU A 352 9.75 23.66 -3.19
C LEU A 352 11.14 23.92 -3.78
N ARG A 353 11.33 25.05 -4.46
CA ARG A 353 12.63 25.44 -5.04
C ARG A 353 13.68 25.66 -3.97
N ARG A 354 13.31 26.26 -2.83
CA ARG A 354 14.20 26.43 -1.67
C ARG A 354 14.63 25.09 -1.09
N TYR A 355 13.69 24.12 -0.99
CA TYR A 355 13.95 22.77 -0.53
C TYR A 355 14.92 22.03 -1.45
N VAL A 356 14.66 22.06 -2.75
CA VAL A 356 15.50 21.39 -3.77
C VAL A 356 16.88 22.03 -3.89
N GLY A 357 16.97 23.35 -3.69
CA GLY A 357 18.20 24.12 -3.79
C GLY A 357 18.64 24.38 -5.24
N PRO A 358 19.95 24.51 -5.50
CA PRO A 358 20.49 24.89 -6.83
C PRO A 358 20.06 23.95 -7.96
N ALA A 359 19.83 22.67 -7.68
CA ALA A 359 19.37 21.67 -8.65
C ALA A 359 17.97 22.00 -9.23
N ALA A 360 17.19 22.88 -8.60
CA ALA A 360 15.90 23.33 -9.11
C ALA A 360 16.01 24.31 -10.31
N LYS A 361 17.22 24.84 -10.57
CA LYS A 361 17.42 25.83 -11.64
C LYS A 361 17.10 25.20 -13.00
N GLY A 362 16.21 25.86 -13.75
CA GLY A 362 15.80 25.40 -15.08
C GLY A 362 14.77 24.27 -15.09
N LEU A 363 14.37 23.74 -13.92
CA LEU A 363 13.30 22.76 -13.83
C LEU A 363 11.92 23.45 -13.73
N THR A 364 10.93 22.88 -14.39
CA THR A 364 9.53 23.34 -14.30
C THR A 364 8.75 22.31 -13.50
N PRO A 365 8.15 22.68 -12.35
CA PRO A 365 7.31 21.77 -11.60
C PRO A 365 6.00 21.53 -12.34
N ARG A 366 5.51 20.28 -12.24
CA ARG A 366 4.19 19.90 -12.75
C ARG A 366 3.17 20.06 -11.63
N LYS A 367 2.17 20.91 -11.85
CA LYS A 367 1.01 21.03 -10.93
C LYS A 367 0.05 19.86 -11.12
N ILE A 368 -0.38 19.28 -10.00
CA ILE A 368 -1.31 18.16 -9.92
C ILE A 368 -2.40 18.53 -8.92
N SER A 369 -3.65 18.58 -9.36
CA SER A 369 -4.79 18.75 -8.44
C SER A 369 -5.05 17.43 -7.72
N ILE A 370 -5.23 17.50 -6.41
CA ILE A 370 -5.54 16.39 -5.53
C ILE A 370 -6.97 16.58 -5.02
N ARG A 371 -7.74 15.53 -5.09
CA ARG A 371 -9.05 15.44 -4.46
C ARG A 371 -9.03 14.24 -3.53
N SER A 372 -8.77 14.49 -2.24
CA SER A 372 -8.78 13.43 -1.23
C SER A 372 -10.18 12.93 -0.99
N GLY A 373 -10.38 11.61 -1.12
CA GLY A 373 -11.67 10.97 -0.94
C GLY A 373 -11.80 9.68 -1.75
N HIS A 374 -12.96 9.10 -1.69
CA HIS A 374 -13.24 7.82 -2.34
C HIS A 374 -14.70 7.71 -2.80
N ARG A 375 -15.01 6.72 -3.65
CA ARG A 375 -16.40 6.42 -4.02
C ARG A 375 -17.15 5.90 -2.79
N GLU A 376 -18.43 6.27 -2.68
CA GLU A 376 -19.31 5.76 -1.61
C GLU A 376 -19.47 4.24 -1.67
N THR A 377 -19.35 3.67 -2.86
CA THR A 377 -19.39 2.23 -3.13
C THR A 377 -18.30 1.90 -4.13
N PHE A 378 -17.49 0.89 -3.88
CA PHE A 378 -16.37 0.49 -4.75
C PHE A 378 -16.75 -0.57 -5.79
N TRP A 379 -17.80 -1.37 -5.50
CA TRP A 379 -18.35 -2.38 -6.39
C TRP A 379 -19.86 -2.26 -6.44
N LYS A 380 -20.41 -2.00 -7.62
CA LYS A 380 -21.86 -1.92 -7.88
C LYS A 380 -22.17 -2.73 -9.13
N ASN A 381 -23.21 -3.57 -9.08
CA ASN A 381 -23.59 -4.46 -10.18
C ASN A 381 -22.40 -5.34 -10.60
N ASN A 382 -22.03 -5.34 -11.90
CA ASN A 382 -20.88 -6.05 -12.43
C ASN A 382 -19.65 -5.13 -12.65
N VAL A 383 -19.54 -4.04 -11.90
CA VAL A 383 -18.44 -3.07 -12.00
C VAL A 383 -17.75 -2.88 -10.66
N VAL A 384 -16.44 -3.04 -10.61
CA VAL A 384 -15.58 -2.75 -9.47
C VAL A 384 -14.53 -1.72 -9.87
N ALA A 385 -14.34 -0.67 -9.06
CA ALA A 385 -13.30 0.33 -9.29
C ALA A 385 -12.02 0.01 -8.50
N VAL A 386 -10.87 0.24 -9.12
CA VAL A 386 -9.54 0.05 -8.54
C VAL A 386 -8.65 1.25 -8.85
N GLY A 387 -7.80 1.62 -7.90
CA GLY A 387 -6.91 2.77 -8.02
C GLY A 387 -7.66 4.10 -7.99
N LEU A 388 -7.24 5.07 -8.78
CA LEU A 388 -7.82 6.42 -8.80
C LEU A 388 -9.32 6.46 -9.16
N ALA A 389 -9.84 5.44 -9.84
CA ALA A 389 -11.27 5.33 -10.12
C ALA A 389 -12.09 5.05 -8.84
N ALA A 390 -11.50 4.35 -7.89
CA ALA A 390 -12.06 4.09 -6.56
C ALA A 390 -11.91 5.29 -5.62
N GLY A 391 -10.80 6.03 -5.72
CA GLY A 391 -10.49 7.19 -4.89
C GLY A 391 -9.01 7.51 -4.86
N PHE A 392 -8.67 8.58 -4.16
CA PHE A 392 -7.30 9.00 -3.92
C PHE A 392 -7.17 9.67 -2.54
N LEU A 393 -6.07 9.47 -1.88
CA LEU A 393 -5.64 10.19 -0.71
C LEU A 393 -4.25 10.77 -0.99
N GLU A 394 -3.91 11.86 -0.33
CA GLU A 394 -2.56 12.42 -0.45
C GLU A 394 -1.49 11.34 -0.25
N PRO A 395 -0.31 11.45 -0.91
CA PRO A 395 0.65 10.34 -1.00
C PRO A 395 1.43 10.08 0.29
N LEU A 396 1.05 10.71 1.41
CA LEU A 396 1.60 10.41 2.72
C LEU A 396 1.45 8.91 3.01
N GLU A 397 2.52 8.27 3.48
CA GLU A 397 2.59 6.83 3.74
C GLU A 397 2.48 5.91 2.51
N SER A 398 2.43 6.49 1.29
CA SER A 398 2.48 5.71 0.04
C SER A 398 1.36 4.66 -0.09
N SER A 399 0.12 4.98 0.30
CA SER A 399 -1.00 4.03 0.37
C SER A 399 -1.64 3.69 -0.99
N ALA A 400 -1.33 4.43 -2.07
CA ALA A 400 -2.02 4.27 -3.35
C ALA A 400 -1.83 2.86 -3.96
N ILE A 401 -0.59 2.37 -4.05
CA ILE A 401 -0.30 1.06 -4.66
C ILE A 401 -0.83 -0.08 -3.78
N VAL A 402 -0.71 -0.01 -2.46
CA VAL A 402 -1.23 -1.08 -1.59
C VAL A 402 -2.75 -1.21 -1.66
N LEU A 403 -3.49 -0.11 -1.82
CA LEU A 403 -4.94 -0.17 -2.05
C LEU A 403 -5.29 -0.87 -3.37
N ILE A 404 -4.49 -0.68 -4.43
CA ILE A 404 -4.62 -1.43 -5.68
C ILE A 404 -4.35 -2.91 -5.45
N GLU A 405 -3.25 -3.27 -4.78
CA GLU A 405 -2.88 -4.67 -4.47
C GLU A 405 -3.98 -5.39 -3.68
N LEU A 406 -4.45 -4.77 -2.60
CA LEU A 406 -5.47 -5.34 -1.72
C LEU A 406 -6.81 -5.52 -2.45
N SER A 407 -7.18 -4.56 -3.31
CA SER A 407 -8.39 -4.66 -4.14
C SER A 407 -8.24 -5.75 -5.20
N ALA A 408 -7.13 -5.77 -5.94
CA ALA A 408 -6.85 -6.78 -6.97
C ALA A 408 -6.83 -8.20 -6.39
N LYS A 409 -6.17 -8.38 -5.23
CA LYS A 409 -6.14 -9.65 -4.50
C LYS A 409 -7.54 -10.09 -4.11
N LEU A 410 -8.34 -9.20 -3.53
CA LEU A 410 -9.70 -9.53 -3.10
C LEU A 410 -10.60 -9.91 -4.28
N ILE A 411 -10.50 -9.20 -5.42
CA ILE A 411 -11.20 -9.54 -6.67
C ILE A 411 -10.76 -10.93 -7.16
N ALA A 412 -9.46 -11.19 -7.20
CA ALA A 412 -8.93 -12.46 -7.71
C ALA A 412 -9.28 -13.66 -6.83
N GLU A 413 -9.23 -13.52 -5.50
CA GLU A 413 -9.52 -14.59 -4.54
C GLU A 413 -11.02 -14.87 -4.39
N GLN A 414 -11.86 -13.82 -4.50
CA GLN A 414 -13.31 -13.91 -4.39
C GLN A 414 -14.02 -13.72 -5.74
N MET A 415 -13.38 -14.11 -6.84
CA MET A 415 -13.98 -14.01 -8.17
C MET A 415 -15.38 -14.65 -8.18
N PRO A 416 -16.45 -13.90 -8.54
CA PRO A 416 -17.80 -14.45 -8.58
C PRO A 416 -17.89 -15.63 -9.54
N ALA A 417 -18.50 -16.71 -9.10
CA ALA A 417 -18.73 -17.87 -9.96
C ALA A 417 -19.72 -17.53 -11.10
N ASN A 418 -20.69 -16.68 -10.81
CA ASN A 418 -21.72 -16.22 -11.75
C ASN A 418 -22.34 -14.88 -11.28
N ARG A 419 -23.21 -14.28 -12.10
CA ARG A 419 -23.90 -13.01 -11.76
C ARG A 419 -24.76 -13.13 -10.51
N GLY A 420 -25.36 -14.28 -10.23
CA GLY A 420 -26.30 -14.47 -9.11
C GLY A 420 -25.67 -14.34 -7.72
N VAL A 421 -24.35 -14.57 -7.59
CA VAL A 421 -23.63 -14.39 -6.31
C VAL A 421 -22.81 -13.11 -6.26
N MET A 422 -22.76 -12.35 -7.37
CA MET A 422 -21.88 -11.19 -7.50
C MET A 422 -22.21 -10.08 -6.50
N ASP A 423 -23.50 -9.83 -6.24
CA ASP A 423 -23.91 -8.76 -5.33
C ASP A 423 -23.55 -9.08 -3.87
N ILE A 424 -23.49 -10.37 -3.49
CA ILE A 424 -23.03 -10.79 -2.16
C ILE A 424 -21.53 -10.52 -2.03
N ILE A 425 -20.76 -10.83 -3.09
CA ILE A 425 -19.31 -10.57 -3.11
C ILE A 425 -19.03 -9.07 -3.14
N ALA A 426 -19.81 -8.31 -3.92
CA ALA A 426 -19.72 -6.85 -3.96
C ALA A 426 -19.95 -6.23 -2.58
N ALA A 427 -20.95 -6.69 -1.84
CA ALA A 427 -21.22 -6.21 -0.49
C ALA A 427 -20.04 -6.44 0.46
N ARG A 428 -19.42 -7.65 0.42
CA ARG A 428 -18.20 -7.97 1.20
C ARG A 428 -17.02 -7.09 0.79
N PHE A 429 -16.82 -6.93 -0.52
CA PHE A 429 -15.76 -6.09 -1.05
C PHE A 429 -15.90 -4.64 -0.58
N ASN A 430 -17.10 -4.11 -0.64
CA ASN A 430 -17.42 -2.75 -0.21
C ASN A 430 -17.16 -2.56 1.29
N ASP A 431 -17.63 -3.47 2.13
CA ASP A 431 -17.42 -3.43 3.57
C ASP A 431 -15.91 -3.42 3.94
N VAL A 432 -15.12 -4.32 3.35
CA VAL A 432 -13.68 -4.39 3.58
C VAL A 432 -12.98 -3.10 3.12
N ASN A 433 -13.34 -2.58 1.94
CA ASN A 433 -12.69 -1.37 1.44
C ASN A 433 -13.13 -0.11 2.18
N GLN A 434 -14.42 0.01 2.58
CA GLN A 434 -14.85 1.11 3.46
C GLN A 434 -14.04 1.14 4.76
N TYR A 435 -13.82 -0.02 5.38
CA TYR A 435 -12.99 -0.12 6.56
C TYR A 435 -11.54 0.36 6.27
N ARG A 436 -10.89 -0.18 5.23
CA ARG A 436 -9.50 0.15 4.88
C ARG A 436 -9.30 1.63 4.58
N TRP A 437 -10.17 2.22 3.77
CA TRP A 437 -10.09 3.64 3.45
C TRP A 437 -10.25 4.50 4.70
N GLY A 438 -11.21 4.17 5.58
CA GLY A 438 -11.36 4.85 6.86
C GLY A 438 -10.12 4.77 7.75
N ARG A 439 -9.46 3.58 7.81
CA ARG A 439 -8.23 3.41 8.61
C ARG A 439 -7.06 4.21 8.06
N ILE A 440 -6.91 4.26 6.75
CA ILE A 440 -5.85 5.07 6.12
C ILE A 440 -6.11 6.56 6.39
N ILE A 441 -7.33 7.04 6.24
CA ILE A 441 -7.67 8.44 6.54
C ILE A 441 -7.34 8.80 7.99
N ASP A 442 -7.71 7.96 8.96
CA ASP A 442 -7.37 8.15 10.39
C ASP A 442 -5.84 8.18 10.59
N PHE A 443 -5.11 7.26 9.95
CA PHE A 443 -3.66 7.17 10.11
C PHE A 443 -2.94 8.37 9.48
N LEU A 444 -3.36 8.81 8.31
CA LEU A 444 -2.81 10.03 7.70
C LEU A 444 -3.08 11.25 8.59
N LYS A 445 -4.30 11.39 9.09
CA LYS A 445 -4.67 12.50 10.00
C LYS A 445 -3.88 12.48 11.30
N LEU A 446 -3.47 11.29 11.79
CA LEU A 446 -2.65 11.16 13.01
C LEU A 446 -1.34 11.96 12.93
N HIS A 447 -0.69 12.00 11.76
CA HIS A 447 0.55 12.76 11.56
C HIS A 447 0.34 14.29 11.72
N TYR A 448 -0.86 14.79 11.47
CA TYR A 448 -1.18 16.21 11.57
C TYR A 448 -1.63 16.65 12.97
N VAL A 449 -2.39 15.79 13.66
CA VAL A 449 -3.03 16.16 14.95
C VAL A 449 -2.07 16.18 16.15
N LEU A 450 -0.82 15.73 15.98
CA LEU A 450 0.19 15.72 17.03
C LEU A 450 1.19 16.88 16.90
N THR A 451 1.00 17.75 15.92
CA THR A 451 1.89 18.88 15.65
C THR A 451 1.85 19.94 16.76
N ARG A 452 2.95 20.66 16.93
CA ARG A 452 3.09 21.86 17.75
C ARG A 452 3.56 23.05 16.92
N ARG A 453 3.51 22.94 15.60
CA ARG A 453 3.91 23.97 14.67
C ARG A 453 2.94 25.16 14.73
N PRO A 454 3.40 26.42 14.63
CA PRO A 454 2.56 27.61 14.80
C PRO A 454 1.83 28.05 13.54
N GLU A 455 2.22 27.56 12.35
CA GLU A 455 1.61 28.03 11.09
C GLU A 455 0.14 27.58 10.99
N LYS A 456 -0.67 28.43 10.37
CA LYS A 456 -2.13 28.28 10.34
C LYS A 456 -2.59 26.92 9.80
N PHE A 457 -1.96 26.40 8.76
CA PHE A 457 -2.26 25.06 8.21
C PHE A 457 -2.17 23.98 9.29
N TRP A 458 -1.09 23.99 10.08
CA TRP A 458 -0.86 23.00 11.13
C TRP A 458 -1.84 23.20 12.30
N GLN A 459 -2.14 24.44 12.67
CA GLN A 459 -3.10 24.74 13.74
C GLN A 459 -4.52 24.36 13.36
N ASP A 460 -4.94 24.61 12.11
CA ASP A 460 -6.27 24.22 11.63
C ASP A 460 -6.46 22.70 11.62
N ASN A 461 -5.38 21.92 11.47
CA ASN A 461 -5.43 20.46 11.59
C ASN A 461 -5.69 19.95 13.03
N LEU A 462 -5.55 20.80 14.04
CA LEU A 462 -5.88 20.48 15.44
C LEU A 462 -7.36 20.72 15.78
N ASP A 463 -8.13 21.35 14.89
CA ASP A 463 -9.57 21.54 15.11
C ASP A 463 -10.27 20.18 15.23
N PRO A 464 -10.95 19.92 16.37
CA PRO A 464 -11.67 18.66 16.58
C PRO A 464 -12.68 18.33 15.46
N ALA A 465 -13.25 19.35 14.80
CA ALA A 465 -14.18 19.14 13.68
C ALA A 465 -13.52 18.47 12.47
N SER A 466 -12.21 18.64 12.29
CA SER A 466 -11.42 18.03 11.21
C SER A 466 -10.85 16.64 11.56
N ILE A 467 -11.02 16.19 12.81
CA ILE A 467 -10.44 14.93 13.29
C ILE A 467 -11.53 13.85 13.30
N PRO A 468 -11.38 12.72 12.59
CA PRO A 468 -12.34 11.63 12.64
C PRO A 468 -12.62 11.16 14.07
N ALA A 469 -13.89 10.94 14.40
CA ALA A 469 -14.31 10.59 15.77
C ALA A 469 -13.60 9.34 16.33
N ARG A 470 -13.33 8.34 15.46
CA ARG A 470 -12.56 7.16 15.86
C ARG A 470 -11.14 7.55 16.28
N LEU A 471 -10.47 8.40 15.53
CA LEU A 471 -9.11 8.85 15.88
C LEU A 471 -9.11 9.64 17.20
N GLN A 472 -10.11 10.49 17.43
CA GLN A 472 -10.25 11.18 18.72
C GLN A 472 -10.36 10.20 19.89
N ASN A 473 -11.19 9.15 19.74
CA ASN A 473 -11.34 8.10 20.75
C ASN A 473 -10.04 7.34 21.00
N LEU A 474 -9.32 6.98 19.92
CA LEU A 474 -8.03 6.29 20.03
C LEU A 474 -6.98 7.18 20.71
N LEU A 475 -6.87 8.45 20.35
CA LEU A 475 -5.97 9.39 21.03
C LEU A 475 -6.30 9.54 22.51
N HIS A 476 -7.58 9.51 22.88
CA HIS A 476 -7.99 9.51 24.27
C HIS A 476 -7.58 8.22 24.99
N LEU A 477 -7.82 7.06 24.39
CA LEU A 477 -7.42 5.75 24.92
C LEU A 477 -5.89 5.66 25.10
N TRP A 478 -5.13 6.06 24.07
CA TRP A 478 -3.68 5.94 24.07
C TRP A 478 -2.97 6.86 25.08
N LYS A 479 -3.66 7.82 25.69
CA LYS A 479 -3.13 8.53 26.86
C LYS A 479 -2.88 7.62 28.05
N TYR A 480 -3.59 6.49 28.14
CA TYR A 480 -3.55 5.60 29.29
C TYR A 480 -3.12 4.18 28.94
N GLN A 481 -3.28 3.79 27.69
CA GLN A 481 -2.99 2.44 27.20
C GLN A 481 -2.24 2.53 25.87
N PRO A 482 -0.93 2.17 25.80
CA PRO A 482 -0.19 2.26 24.56
C PRO A 482 -0.73 1.25 23.55
N PRO A 483 -0.82 1.62 22.25
CA PRO A 483 -1.22 0.68 21.21
C PRO A 483 -0.38 -0.59 21.23
N TRP A 484 -1.01 -1.77 21.08
CA TRP A 484 -0.29 -3.03 20.99
C TRP A 484 -1.07 -4.08 20.20
N PHE A 485 -0.40 -5.18 19.89
CA PHE A 485 -0.84 -6.25 18.99
C PHE A 485 -2.23 -6.86 19.31
N PHE A 486 -2.61 -6.96 20.57
CA PHE A 486 -3.89 -7.55 20.98
C PHE A 486 -5.02 -6.52 21.19
N ASP A 487 -4.70 -5.23 21.22
CA ASP A 487 -5.66 -4.20 21.64
C ASP A 487 -6.33 -3.46 20.49
N GLU A 488 -5.89 -3.66 19.24
CA GLU A 488 -6.20 -2.75 18.15
C GLU A 488 -7.05 -3.32 17.03
N PHE A 489 -7.09 -4.64 16.91
CA PHE A 489 -7.69 -5.21 15.72
C PHE A 489 -9.15 -5.57 15.95
N ASP A 490 -10.03 -4.62 15.68
CA ASP A 490 -11.44 -4.93 15.49
C ASP A 490 -11.63 -5.91 14.32
N ARG A 491 -10.69 -5.88 13.35
CA ARG A 491 -10.82 -6.63 12.10
C ARG A 491 -9.46 -7.05 11.55
N ILE A 492 -9.43 -8.25 10.94
CA ILE A 492 -8.25 -8.80 10.26
C ILE A 492 -7.80 -7.95 9.05
N GLU A 493 -8.69 -7.13 8.53
CA GLU A 493 -8.46 -6.24 7.40
C GLU A 493 -7.69 -4.96 7.74
N GLU A 494 -7.22 -4.80 8.99
CA GLU A 494 -6.42 -3.63 9.40
C GLU A 494 -5.22 -3.43 8.46
N VAL A 495 -4.97 -2.16 8.14
CA VAL A 495 -3.98 -1.77 7.14
C VAL A 495 -2.64 -1.45 7.80
N PHE A 496 -2.67 -0.72 8.92
CA PHE A 496 -1.48 -0.36 9.69
C PHE A 496 -1.42 -1.16 10.98
N PRO A 497 -0.35 -1.92 11.23
CA PRO A 497 -0.20 -2.61 12.52
C PRO A 497 -0.04 -1.60 13.66
N ALA A 498 -0.36 -2.04 14.89
CA ALA A 498 -0.20 -1.24 16.11
C ALA A 498 1.17 -0.59 16.25
N ALA A 499 2.21 -1.26 15.78
CA ALA A 499 3.57 -0.70 15.73
C ALA A 499 3.66 0.60 14.93
N SER A 500 2.93 0.71 13.82
CA SER A 500 2.90 1.93 13.00
C SER A 500 2.37 3.12 13.81
N TYR A 501 1.30 2.91 14.56
CA TYR A 501 0.76 3.94 15.46
C TYR A 501 1.77 4.30 16.56
N GLN A 502 2.48 3.32 17.15
CA GLN A 502 3.55 3.58 18.14
C GLN A 502 4.66 4.46 17.52
N TYR A 503 5.13 4.16 16.33
CA TYR A 503 6.19 4.94 15.69
C TYR A 503 5.79 6.40 15.46
N VAL A 504 4.57 6.65 15.01
CA VAL A 504 4.07 8.02 14.80
C VAL A 504 3.82 8.73 16.13
N LEU A 505 3.08 8.11 17.06
CA LEU A 505 2.77 8.68 18.37
C LEU A 505 4.04 9.11 19.12
N TYR A 506 4.94 8.18 19.33
CA TYR A 506 6.15 8.42 20.14
C TYR A 506 7.20 9.21 19.37
N GLY A 507 7.23 9.08 18.06
CA GLY A 507 8.06 9.92 17.19
C GLY A 507 7.68 11.40 17.25
N MET A 508 6.39 11.70 17.38
CA MET A 508 5.89 13.07 17.54
C MET A 508 5.79 13.53 19.02
N GLY A 509 6.33 12.74 19.94
CA GLY A 509 6.42 13.11 21.36
C GLY A 509 5.11 12.97 22.14
N PHE A 510 4.17 12.14 21.65
CA PHE A 510 2.99 11.75 22.43
C PHE A 510 3.40 11.01 23.70
N ARG A 511 2.71 11.24 24.79
CA ARG A 511 2.99 10.59 26.07
C ARG A 511 1.80 9.75 26.51
N THR A 512 2.06 8.49 26.78
CA THR A 512 1.12 7.59 27.44
C THR A 512 1.45 7.52 28.93
N GLU A 513 0.47 7.73 29.77
CA GLU A 513 0.56 7.54 31.22
C GLU A 513 0.47 6.05 31.52
N VAL A 514 1.61 5.42 31.76
CA VAL A 514 1.67 3.97 32.00
C VAL A 514 1.49 3.70 33.49
N ALA A 515 0.57 2.81 33.85
CA ALA A 515 0.47 2.31 35.23
C ALA A 515 1.68 1.42 35.55
N GLU A 516 2.19 1.50 36.80
CA GLU A 516 3.40 0.77 37.27
C GLU A 516 3.27 -0.78 37.36
N ALA A 517 2.35 -1.38 36.62
CA ALA A 517 1.89 -2.76 36.84
C ALA A 517 2.73 -3.86 36.15
N ASP A 518 3.97 -3.60 35.70
CA ASP A 518 4.78 -4.65 35.09
C ASP A 518 5.47 -5.55 36.12
N ASN A 519 5.31 -6.87 35.91
CA ASN A 519 6.06 -7.85 36.70
C ASN A 519 7.53 -7.92 36.24
N ASP A 520 8.41 -8.45 37.10
CA ASP A 520 9.86 -8.53 36.83
C ASP A 520 10.21 -9.35 35.60
N ASN A 521 9.39 -10.33 35.24
CA ASN A 521 9.58 -11.13 34.01
C ASN A 521 9.39 -10.30 32.75
N THR A 522 8.35 -9.48 32.70
CA THR A 522 8.07 -8.59 31.54
C THR A 522 9.18 -7.55 31.40
N ARG A 523 9.67 -6.97 32.52
CA ARG A 523 10.81 -6.02 32.49
C ARG A 523 12.07 -6.68 31.95
N THR A 524 12.39 -7.90 32.41
CA THR A 524 13.57 -8.66 31.95
C THR A 524 13.47 -8.97 30.46
N MET A 525 12.30 -9.38 29.98
CA MET A 525 12.05 -9.67 28.58
C MET A 525 12.20 -8.40 27.73
N ALA A 526 11.61 -7.30 28.15
CA ALA A 526 11.72 -6.02 27.44
C ALA A 526 13.17 -5.54 27.34
N ALA A 527 13.93 -5.59 28.44
CA ALA A 527 15.36 -5.27 28.43
C ALA A 527 16.15 -6.16 27.47
N GLY A 528 15.79 -7.45 27.36
CA GLY A 528 16.37 -8.39 26.41
C GLY A 528 16.16 -7.93 24.95
N PHE A 529 14.92 -7.58 24.57
CA PHE A 529 14.61 -7.14 23.21
C PHE A 529 15.18 -5.76 22.85
N LEU A 530 15.23 -4.82 23.80
CA LEU A 530 15.92 -3.54 23.59
C LEU A 530 17.42 -3.74 23.34
N ASN A 531 18.07 -4.63 24.09
CA ASN A 531 19.47 -4.99 23.85
C ASN A 531 19.66 -5.73 22.52
N GLU A 532 18.73 -6.60 22.12
CA GLU A 532 18.76 -7.28 20.82
C GLU A 532 18.67 -6.26 19.67
N ALA A 533 17.76 -5.28 19.75
CA ALA A 533 17.65 -4.21 18.76
C ALA A 533 18.96 -3.44 18.61
N MET A 534 19.57 -3.06 19.71
CA MET A 534 20.87 -2.36 19.73
C MET A 534 21.99 -3.21 19.10
N ASN A 535 22.08 -4.50 19.45
CA ASN A 535 23.12 -5.40 18.92
C ASN A 535 22.87 -5.68 17.44
N LEU A 536 21.62 -5.83 17.00
CA LEU A 536 21.24 -5.98 15.60
C LEU A 536 21.64 -4.73 14.81
N THR A 537 21.38 -3.54 15.33
CA THR A 537 21.80 -2.28 14.71
C THR A 537 23.29 -2.22 14.47
N LYS A 538 24.10 -2.50 15.49
CA LYS A 538 25.59 -2.53 15.35
C LYS A 538 26.06 -3.52 14.28
N ARG A 539 25.46 -4.72 14.27
CA ARG A 539 25.83 -5.76 13.31
C ARG A 539 25.48 -5.37 11.88
N LEU A 540 24.24 -4.90 11.63
CA LEU A 540 23.77 -4.57 10.30
C LEU A 540 24.49 -3.34 9.71
N ARG A 541 24.76 -2.31 10.52
CA ARG A 541 25.56 -1.14 10.11
C ARG A 541 26.97 -1.52 9.63
N ALA A 542 27.56 -2.56 10.24
CA ALA A 542 28.90 -3.03 9.85
C ALA A 542 28.90 -3.92 8.59
N GLN A 543 27.78 -4.50 8.19
CA GLN A 543 27.73 -5.52 7.15
C GLN A 543 27.03 -5.06 5.85
N LEU A 544 26.02 -4.19 5.96
CA LEU A 544 25.20 -3.82 4.81
C LEU A 544 25.89 -2.79 3.91
N PRO A 545 25.76 -2.94 2.57
CA PRO A 545 26.26 -1.95 1.63
C PRO A 545 25.38 -0.71 1.59
N SER A 546 25.84 0.37 0.96
CA SER A 546 24.98 1.52 0.67
C SER A 546 23.86 1.11 -0.29
N ASN A 547 22.74 1.84 -0.22
CA ASN A 547 21.61 1.64 -1.14
C ASN A 547 22.04 1.80 -2.61
N ARG A 548 22.85 2.82 -2.89
CA ARG A 548 23.40 3.10 -4.24
C ARG A 548 24.25 1.93 -4.76
N ASP A 549 25.18 1.44 -3.95
CA ASP A 549 26.09 0.36 -4.35
C ASP A 549 25.35 -0.95 -4.61
N LEU A 550 24.37 -1.29 -3.76
CA LEU A 550 23.61 -2.52 -3.98
C LEU A 550 22.76 -2.43 -5.25
N VAL A 551 22.06 -1.31 -5.47
CA VAL A 551 21.26 -1.12 -6.70
C VAL A 551 22.16 -1.21 -7.94
N LYS A 552 23.33 -0.58 -7.94
CA LYS A 552 24.31 -0.72 -9.03
C LYS A 552 24.70 -2.17 -9.27
N LYS A 553 25.05 -2.91 -8.21
CA LYS A 553 25.40 -4.34 -8.33
C LYS A 553 24.24 -5.20 -8.85
N ILE A 554 22.99 -4.88 -8.50
CA ILE A 554 21.82 -5.58 -9.03
C ILE A 554 21.69 -5.32 -10.55
N HIS A 555 21.93 -4.10 -11.01
CA HIS A 555 21.94 -3.80 -12.43
C HIS A 555 23.02 -4.58 -13.18
N ASP A 556 24.23 -4.67 -12.62
CA ASP A 556 25.39 -5.31 -13.25
C ASP A 556 25.28 -6.85 -13.24
N TYR A 557 24.95 -7.44 -12.09
CA TYR A 557 25.05 -8.88 -11.85
C TYR A 557 23.71 -9.59 -11.66
N GLY A 558 22.66 -8.87 -11.29
CA GLY A 558 21.38 -9.46 -10.84
C GLY A 558 21.45 -10.02 -9.43
N LEU A 559 20.29 -10.38 -8.89
CA LEU A 559 20.13 -11.13 -7.65
C LEU A 559 20.04 -12.62 -7.95
N GLN A 560 20.36 -13.44 -6.96
CA GLN A 560 20.14 -14.88 -7.06
C GLN A 560 18.62 -15.17 -7.14
N PRO A 561 18.12 -15.89 -8.16
CA PRO A 561 16.72 -16.31 -8.22
C PRO A 561 16.33 -17.19 -7.02
N ILE A 562 15.04 -17.20 -6.66
CA ILE A 562 14.47 -18.09 -5.64
C ILE A 562 14.20 -19.45 -6.24
#